data_5d564584e555f319b198087abf993b61
#
_entry.id   5d564584e555f319b198087abf993b61
#
_cell.length_a   1.000
_cell.length_b   1.000
_cell.length_c   1.000
_cell.angle_alpha   90.00
_cell.angle_beta   90.00
_cell.angle_gamma   90.00
#
_symmetry.space_group_name_H-M   'P 1'
#
loop_
_entity.id
_entity.type
_entity.pdbx_description
1 polymer ?
#
loop_
_entity_poly.entity_id
_entity_poly.type
_entity_poly.pdbx_seq_one_letter_code
_entity_poly.pdbx_strand_id
1 'polypeptide(L)'
;MLYVEPRAGAPQTVNAQCTDSEVIVTISPDLLGIQKLVQPSDLSMGGCGVTSPAGAQPFVIEAPLQGCGSTVEMLGALIVYTFTLDYNPSPIDGLPIVRTNPAVVQIECQYNRLHNVNSNALNPTWVPYTSTISAEDILGFSLVIMSSDWSGPSPSNTFFLGDLINLQASVDSTNHEPLCVFVDSCVATPGSNASAPAYTFIGNNGCFLDSKLTGSNSQFMSPRVAQSVMQFQLDAFRFYGLTTSSIFITCHLKVTLVSANVDPLNKDCSYNSALSQWSSVDGDNAVCSYCDTSCANPPSLQEGLWCP
;
A
#
# COMPACT_ATOMS: atom_id res chain seq x y z
N MET A 1 -13.45 -13.60 -41.42
CA MET A 1 -12.74 -13.13 -40.25
C MET A 1 -12.44 -14.37 -39.41
N LEU A 2 -11.20 -14.90 -39.51
CA LEU A 2 -10.80 -16.11 -38.77
C LEU A 2 -10.34 -15.65 -37.39
N TYR A 3 -11.07 -16.03 -36.36
CA TYR A 3 -10.70 -15.86 -34.96
C TYR A 3 -9.74 -17.01 -34.59
N VAL A 4 -8.51 -16.69 -34.21
CA VAL A 4 -7.59 -17.70 -33.65
C VAL A 4 -7.74 -17.66 -32.15
N GLU A 5 -8.43 -18.65 -31.57
CA GLU A 5 -8.46 -18.87 -30.12
C GLU A 5 -7.05 -19.24 -29.62
N PRO A 6 -6.61 -18.71 -28.48
CA PRO A 6 -5.37 -19.14 -27.85
C PRO A 6 -5.51 -20.61 -27.43
N ARG A 7 -4.56 -21.44 -27.85
CA ARG A 7 -4.48 -22.85 -27.43
C ARG A 7 -4.26 -22.91 -25.92
N ALA A 8 -5.16 -23.54 -25.20
CA ALA A 8 -4.96 -23.91 -23.81
C ALA A 8 -3.69 -24.76 -23.69
N GLY A 9 -2.69 -24.30 -22.91
CA GLY A 9 -1.42 -24.98 -22.67
C GLY A 9 -0.21 -24.42 -23.40
N ALA A 10 -0.27 -23.20 -23.97
CA ALA A 10 0.91 -22.52 -24.49
C ALA A 10 1.91 -22.24 -23.35
N PRO A 11 3.22 -22.48 -23.56
CA PRO A 11 4.25 -22.12 -22.58
C PRO A 11 4.15 -20.62 -22.28
N GLN A 12 4.33 -20.25 -21.01
CA GLN A 12 4.39 -18.84 -20.63
C GLN A 12 5.59 -18.20 -21.34
N THR A 13 5.31 -17.41 -22.36
CA THR A 13 6.33 -16.74 -23.18
C THR A 13 6.73 -15.39 -22.63
N VAL A 14 5.97 -14.86 -21.68
CA VAL A 14 6.22 -13.64 -20.93
C VAL A 14 6.13 -13.97 -19.44
N ASN A 15 7.12 -13.52 -18.67
CA ASN A 15 7.12 -13.59 -17.22
C ASN A 15 7.45 -12.20 -16.68
N ALA A 16 6.78 -11.80 -15.61
CA ALA A 16 7.03 -10.53 -14.94
C ALA A 16 7.35 -10.77 -13.46
N GLN A 17 8.34 -10.04 -12.98
CA GLN A 17 8.70 -9.96 -11.58
C GLN A 17 8.60 -8.50 -11.17
N CYS A 18 7.71 -8.20 -10.22
CA CYS A 18 7.62 -6.88 -9.62
C CYS A 18 8.55 -6.80 -8.40
N THR A 19 9.12 -5.65 -8.18
CA THR A 19 9.91 -5.31 -7.00
C THR A 19 9.30 -4.07 -6.33
N ASP A 20 9.90 -3.58 -5.27
CA ASP A 20 9.50 -2.33 -4.62
C ASP A 20 9.69 -1.06 -5.47
N SER A 21 10.39 -1.16 -6.60
CA SER A 21 10.79 -0.01 -7.41
C SER A 21 10.51 -0.16 -8.91
N GLU A 22 10.44 -1.38 -9.41
CA GLU A 22 10.39 -1.66 -10.84
C GLU A 22 9.70 -2.97 -11.17
N VAL A 23 9.30 -3.12 -12.42
CA VAL A 23 8.90 -4.39 -13.02
C VAL A 23 9.99 -4.89 -13.95
N ILE A 24 10.36 -6.16 -13.81
CA ILE A 24 11.31 -6.88 -14.67
C ILE A 24 10.51 -7.86 -15.53
N VAL A 25 10.40 -7.57 -16.81
CA VAL A 25 9.63 -8.39 -17.76
C VAL A 25 10.59 -9.22 -18.61
N THR A 26 10.47 -10.54 -18.51
CA THR A 26 11.26 -11.51 -19.26
C THR A 26 10.42 -12.08 -20.40
N ILE A 27 10.90 -11.97 -21.63
CA ILE A 27 10.15 -12.28 -22.85
C ILE A 27 10.92 -13.35 -23.64
N SER A 28 10.23 -14.46 -23.94
CA SER A 28 10.79 -15.48 -24.84
C SER A 28 10.92 -14.94 -26.26
N PRO A 29 12.02 -15.22 -26.98
CA PRO A 29 12.12 -14.91 -28.40
C PRO A 29 10.99 -15.48 -29.25
N ASP A 30 10.45 -16.67 -28.90
CA ASP A 30 9.21 -17.21 -29.47
C ASP A 30 7.99 -16.74 -28.68
N LEU A 31 7.77 -15.41 -28.65
CA LEU A 31 6.69 -14.78 -27.92
C LEU A 31 5.30 -15.37 -28.23
N LEU A 32 5.06 -15.72 -29.49
CA LEU A 32 3.76 -16.20 -29.94
C LEU A 32 3.60 -17.73 -29.84
N GLY A 33 4.65 -18.48 -29.48
CA GLY A 33 4.63 -19.95 -29.39
C GLY A 33 4.43 -20.66 -30.72
N ILE A 34 4.82 -20.04 -31.84
CA ILE A 34 4.64 -20.54 -33.21
C ILE A 34 5.96 -20.78 -33.91
N GLN A 35 7.07 -20.84 -33.16
CA GLN A 35 8.44 -21.02 -33.66
C GLN A 35 8.89 -19.90 -34.62
N LYS A 36 8.33 -18.70 -34.46
CA LYS A 36 8.75 -17.47 -35.10
C LYS A 36 9.35 -16.53 -34.07
N LEU A 37 10.65 -16.27 -34.23
CA LEU A 37 11.36 -15.39 -33.30
C LEU A 37 11.01 -13.95 -33.59
N VAL A 38 10.66 -13.20 -32.54
CA VAL A 38 10.42 -11.77 -32.58
C VAL A 38 11.75 -11.01 -32.51
N GLN A 39 11.80 -9.81 -33.05
CA GLN A 39 12.95 -8.93 -32.91
C GLN A 39 12.80 -8.07 -31.66
N PRO A 40 13.88 -7.80 -30.90
CA PRO A 40 13.81 -6.94 -29.71
C PRO A 40 13.36 -5.52 -30.04
N SER A 41 13.63 -5.03 -31.25
CA SER A 41 13.16 -3.70 -31.74
C SER A 41 11.65 -3.61 -31.92
N ASP A 42 10.97 -4.74 -32.04
CA ASP A 42 9.51 -4.82 -32.23
C ASP A 42 8.75 -4.91 -30.91
N LEU A 43 9.48 -4.96 -29.78
CA LEU A 43 8.94 -5.02 -28.42
C LEU A 43 9.07 -3.66 -27.74
N SER A 44 7.98 -3.20 -27.14
CA SER A 44 7.98 -1.98 -26.31
C SER A 44 6.99 -2.09 -25.18
N MET A 45 7.27 -1.42 -24.09
CA MET A 45 6.36 -1.26 -22.97
C MET A 45 6.21 0.24 -22.69
N GLY A 46 5.09 0.82 -23.14
CA GLY A 46 4.80 2.24 -22.98
C GLY A 46 5.91 3.20 -23.45
N GLY A 47 6.70 2.81 -24.47
CA GLY A 47 7.84 3.58 -24.99
C GLY A 47 9.22 3.15 -24.47
N CYS A 48 9.29 2.24 -23.50
CA CYS A 48 10.52 1.60 -23.06
C CYS A 48 10.79 0.36 -23.90
N GLY A 49 12.00 0.21 -24.43
CA GLY A 49 12.43 -0.92 -25.24
C GLY A 49 13.13 -2.00 -24.41
N VAL A 50 13.60 -3.05 -25.07
CA VAL A 50 14.40 -4.11 -24.49
C VAL A 50 15.70 -3.56 -23.90
N THR A 51 15.98 -3.87 -22.64
CA THR A 51 17.15 -3.41 -21.86
C THR A 51 18.30 -4.41 -21.86
N SER A 52 18.00 -5.71 -22.14
CA SER A 52 19.03 -6.73 -22.19
C SER A 52 20.03 -6.48 -23.34
N PRO A 53 21.32 -6.89 -23.19
CA PRO A 53 22.33 -6.72 -24.23
C PRO A 53 21.92 -7.36 -25.54
N ALA A 54 22.41 -6.80 -26.66
CA ALA A 54 22.16 -7.34 -28.00
C ALA A 54 22.60 -8.80 -28.11
N GLY A 55 21.67 -9.67 -28.56
CA GLY A 55 21.88 -11.10 -28.64
C GLY A 55 21.62 -11.90 -27.37
N ALA A 56 21.33 -11.26 -26.24
CA ALA A 56 20.93 -11.95 -25.04
C ALA A 56 19.52 -12.54 -25.18
N GLN A 57 19.30 -13.71 -24.61
CA GLN A 57 18.01 -14.39 -24.56
C GLN A 57 17.82 -15.00 -23.17
N PRO A 58 16.63 -14.92 -22.60
CA PRO A 58 15.44 -14.21 -23.07
C PRO A 58 15.64 -12.69 -23.14
N PHE A 59 14.75 -11.97 -23.82
CA PHE A 59 14.74 -10.51 -23.79
C PHE A 59 14.24 -10.02 -22.44
N VAL A 60 14.77 -8.89 -21.96
CA VAL A 60 14.37 -8.28 -20.70
C VAL A 60 14.00 -6.82 -20.93
N ILE A 61 12.89 -6.38 -20.32
CA ILE A 61 12.53 -4.98 -20.18
C ILE A 61 12.44 -4.69 -18.68
N GLU A 62 13.21 -3.72 -18.22
CA GLU A 62 13.15 -3.19 -16.86
C GLU A 62 12.49 -1.83 -16.89
N ALA A 63 11.47 -1.62 -16.06
CA ALA A 63 10.71 -0.38 -16.05
C ALA A 63 10.37 0.03 -14.62
N PRO A 64 10.61 1.30 -14.23
CA PRO A 64 10.18 1.80 -12.93
C PRO A 64 8.65 1.80 -12.84
N LEU A 65 8.10 1.61 -11.63
CA LEU A 65 6.65 1.51 -11.42
C LEU A 65 5.88 2.71 -11.94
N GLN A 66 6.47 3.90 -11.88
CA GLN A 66 5.87 5.16 -12.37
C GLN A 66 6.31 5.52 -13.81
N GLY A 67 6.88 4.57 -14.53
CA GLY A 67 7.43 4.81 -15.86
C GLY A 67 6.80 3.96 -16.94
N CYS A 68 7.33 4.10 -18.15
CA CYS A 68 6.97 3.23 -19.28
C CYS A 68 5.45 3.14 -19.54
N GLY A 69 4.73 4.26 -19.34
CA GLY A 69 3.28 4.33 -19.60
C GLY A 69 2.42 3.55 -18.63
N SER A 70 2.93 3.21 -17.44
CA SER A 70 2.14 2.53 -16.40
C SER A 70 0.96 3.40 -15.96
N THR A 71 -0.12 2.74 -15.57
CA THR A 71 -1.27 3.35 -14.87
C THR A 71 -1.39 2.76 -13.49
N VAL A 72 -1.85 3.55 -12.53
CA VAL A 72 -2.05 3.12 -11.14
C VAL A 72 -3.51 3.26 -10.75
N GLU A 73 -4.04 2.22 -10.09
CA GLU A 73 -5.40 2.20 -9.56
C GLU A 73 -5.43 1.62 -8.13
N MET A 74 -6.39 2.09 -7.32
CA MET A 74 -6.67 1.54 -6.00
C MET A 74 -7.84 0.56 -6.12
N LEU A 75 -7.57 -0.74 -6.01
CA LEU A 75 -8.57 -1.80 -6.09
C LEU A 75 -8.73 -2.49 -4.74
N GLY A 76 -9.75 -2.10 -3.97
CA GLY A 76 -9.97 -2.65 -2.63
C GLY A 76 -8.78 -2.46 -1.69
N ALA A 77 -8.14 -3.55 -1.31
CA ALA A 77 -6.94 -3.54 -0.45
C ALA A 77 -5.62 -3.43 -1.22
N LEU A 78 -5.65 -3.23 -2.54
CA LEU A 78 -4.48 -3.24 -3.39
C LEU A 78 -4.23 -1.90 -4.07
N ILE A 79 -2.95 -1.60 -4.31
CA ILE A 79 -2.45 -0.65 -5.31
C ILE A 79 -2.04 -1.50 -6.51
N VAL A 80 -2.58 -1.23 -7.68
CA VAL A 80 -2.32 -1.98 -8.90
C VAL A 80 -1.67 -1.07 -9.94
N TYR A 81 -0.43 -1.39 -10.32
CA TYR A 81 0.24 -0.78 -11.46
C TYR A 81 0.05 -1.67 -12.68
N THR A 82 -0.50 -1.12 -13.75
CA THR A 82 -0.73 -1.83 -15.01
C THR A 82 0.20 -1.31 -16.10
N PHE A 83 0.93 -2.22 -16.70
CA PHE A 83 1.81 -1.98 -17.85
C PHE A 83 1.26 -2.69 -19.08
N THR A 84 1.55 -2.13 -20.25
CA THR A 84 1.18 -2.74 -21.53
C THR A 84 2.44 -3.05 -22.31
N LEU A 85 2.71 -4.34 -22.55
CA LEU A 85 3.76 -4.81 -23.45
C LEU A 85 3.15 -4.96 -24.84
N ASP A 86 3.68 -4.20 -25.77
CA ASP A 86 3.28 -4.20 -27.18
C ASP A 86 4.33 -4.92 -28.03
N TYR A 87 3.86 -5.82 -28.89
CA TYR A 87 4.62 -6.40 -29.96
C TYR A 87 4.07 -5.90 -31.30
N ASN A 88 4.87 -5.14 -32.01
CA ASN A 88 4.53 -4.61 -33.34
C ASN A 88 5.56 -5.06 -34.36
N PRO A 89 5.25 -6.09 -35.19
CA PRO A 89 6.22 -6.66 -36.12
C PRO A 89 6.62 -5.66 -37.21
N SER A 90 7.93 -5.56 -37.42
CA SER A 90 8.51 -4.74 -38.50
C SER A 90 8.51 -5.47 -39.83
N PRO A 91 8.46 -4.75 -40.95
CA PRO A 91 8.62 -5.31 -42.31
C PRO A 91 9.94 -6.05 -42.45
N ILE A 92 9.93 -7.22 -43.12
CA ILE A 92 11.10 -8.10 -43.29
C ILE A 92 11.99 -7.55 -44.41
N ASP A 93 13.25 -7.25 -44.10
CA ASP A 93 14.28 -6.84 -45.06
C ASP A 93 13.86 -5.74 -46.04
N GLY A 94 13.06 -4.79 -45.53
CA GLY A 94 12.54 -3.65 -46.33
C GLY A 94 11.41 -4.06 -47.30
N LEU A 95 10.93 -5.31 -47.26
CA LEU A 95 9.76 -5.73 -48.02
C LEU A 95 8.47 -5.32 -47.29
N PRO A 96 7.38 -4.96 -47.98
CA PRO A 96 6.14 -4.50 -47.37
C PRO A 96 5.29 -5.67 -46.83
N ILE A 97 5.91 -6.64 -46.17
CA ILE A 97 5.24 -7.83 -45.61
C ILE A 97 5.69 -8.08 -44.18
N VAL A 98 4.78 -8.55 -43.35
CA VAL A 98 5.02 -9.10 -42.01
C VAL A 98 4.50 -10.54 -41.95
N ARG A 99 5.04 -11.39 -41.06
CA ARG A 99 4.66 -12.81 -40.97
C ARG A 99 3.98 -13.17 -39.63
N THR A 100 3.79 -12.20 -38.78
CA THR A 100 3.14 -12.36 -37.47
C THR A 100 2.16 -11.20 -37.27
N ASN A 101 1.16 -11.43 -36.45
CA ASN A 101 0.25 -10.37 -36.03
C ASN A 101 0.83 -9.62 -34.83
N PRO A 102 0.49 -8.34 -34.63
CA PRO A 102 0.79 -7.64 -33.40
C PRO A 102 0.11 -8.33 -32.21
N ALA A 103 0.70 -8.20 -31.04
CA ALA A 103 0.18 -8.74 -29.79
C ALA A 103 0.33 -7.72 -28.66
N VAL A 104 -0.56 -7.77 -27.70
CA VAL A 104 -0.57 -6.92 -26.53
C VAL A 104 -0.70 -7.82 -25.29
N VAL A 105 0.17 -7.61 -24.31
CA VAL A 105 0.14 -8.34 -23.04
C VAL A 105 0.03 -7.31 -21.91
N GLN A 106 -0.99 -7.43 -21.06
CA GLN A 106 -1.09 -6.63 -19.84
C GLN A 106 -0.33 -7.32 -18.71
N ILE A 107 0.38 -6.52 -17.95
CA ILE A 107 1.21 -6.93 -16.81
C ILE A 107 0.77 -6.08 -15.63
N GLU A 108 0.45 -6.72 -14.51
CA GLU A 108 0.00 -6.05 -13.30
C GLU A 108 0.98 -6.32 -12.16
N CYS A 109 1.38 -5.25 -11.49
CA CYS A 109 2.09 -5.30 -10.22
C CYS A 109 1.14 -4.87 -9.10
N GLN A 110 0.91 -5.76 -8.13
CA GLN A 110 -0.06 -5.56 -7.06
C GLN A 110 0.66 -5.42 -5.72
N TYR A 111 0.31 -4.37 -4.95
CA TYR A 111 0.88 -4.09 -3.64
C TYR A 111 -0.23 -3.93 -2.62
N ASN A 112 -0.05 -4.50 -1.43
CA ASN A 112 -1.01 -4.34 -0.35
C ASN A 112 -0.97 -2.91 0.19
N ARG A 113 -2.12 -2.21 0.17
CA ARG A 113 -2.29 -0.87 0.75
C ARG A 113 -2.63 -0.88 2.24
N LEU A 114 -2.96 -2.05 2.78
CA LEU A 114 -3.32 -2.25 4.18
C LEU A 114 -2.20 -3.06 4.85
N HIS A 115 -1.68 -2.57 5.96
CA HIS A 115 -0.60 -3.25 6.66
C HIS A 115 -0.70 -3.13 8.18
N ASN A 116 -0.35 -4.22 8.88
CA ASN A 116 -0.24 -4.24 10.32
C ASN A 116 1.19 -3.90 10.73
N VAL A 117 1.36 -2.88 11.55
CA VAL A 117 2.65 -2.51 12.11
C VAL A 117 2.64 -2.60 13.63
N ASN A 118 3.72 -3.10 14.18
CA ASN A 118 3.95 -3.15 15.61
C ASN A 118 5.09 -2.19 15.98
N SER A 119 5.06 -1.66 17.19
CA SER A 119 6.12 -0.80 17.72
C SER A 119 7.49 -1.50 17.88
N ASN A 120 7.54 -2.82 17.76
CA ASN A 120 8.76 -3.60 17.63
C ASN A 120 8.86 -4.08 16.19
N ALA A 121 9.79 -3.53 15.43
CA ALA A 121 10.03 -3.91 14.04
C ALA A 121 10.35 -5.40 13.92
N LEU A 122 9.43 -6.19 13.37
CA LEU A 122 9.69 -7.55 12.92
C LEU A 122 10.09 -7.46 11.45
N ASN A 123 11.25 -8.02 11.13
CA ASN A 123 11.69 -8.18 9.74
C ASN A 123 10.68 -9.07 8.99
N PRO A 124 10.16 -8.65 7.84
CA PRO A 124 9.25 -9.48 7.05
C PRO A 124 9.97 -10.72 6.53
N THR A 125 9.34 -11.89 6.73
CA THR A 125 9.83 -13.15 6.14
C THR A 125 9.17 -13.32 4.78
N TRP A 126 9.97 -13.43 3.74
CA TRP A 126 9.54 -13.60 2.35
C TRP A 126 8.95 -14.98 2.11
N VAL A 127 7.76 -15.06 1.52
CA VAL A 127 7.23 -16.30 0.93
C VAL A 127 6.87 -15.97 -0.51
N PRO A 128 7.63 -16.50 -1.50
CA PRO A 128 7.29 -16.29 -2.91
C PRO A 128 6.08 -17.15 -3.28
N TYR A 129 5.03 -16.53 -3.79
CA TYR A 129 3.91 -17.23 -4.43
C TYR A 129 3.94 -17.00 -5.94
N THR A 130 4.14 -18.07 -6.69
CA THR A 130 4.15 -18.06 -8.16
C THR A 130 2.78 -18.47 -8.68
N SER A 131 2.03 -17.53 -9.24
CA SER A 131 0.90 -17.82 -10.12
C SER A 131 0.54 -16.59 -10.94
N THR A 132 0.62 -16.74 -12.26
CA THR A 132 0.10 -15.83 -13.30
C THR A 132 0.39 -14.33 -13.09
N ILE A 133 1.59 -13.91 -13.50
CA ILE A 133 1.99 -12.51 -13.80
C ILE A 133 1.37 -11.44 -12.88
N SER A 134 1.23 -11.70 -11.61
CA SER A 134 1.07 -10.73 -10.55
C SER A 134 2.09 -11.07 -9.47
N ALA A 135 3.12 -10.25 -9.31
CA ALA A 135 3.98 -10.31 -8.15
C ALA A 135 3.36 -9.41 -7.07
N GLU A 136 3.14 -9.95 -5.88
CA GLU A 136 2.79 -9.17 -4.72
C GLU A 136 4.10 -8.70 -4.07
N ASP A 137 4.34 -7.41 -4.05
CA ASP A 137 5.42 -6.83 -3.26
C ASP A 137 4.84 -6.02 -2.09
N ILE A 138 5.66 -5.71 -1.10
CA ILE A 138 5.22 -5.14 0.17
C ILE A 138 5.67 -3.67 0.21
N LEU A 139 4.70 -2.75 0.31
CA LEU A 139 4.97 -1.38 0.70
C LEU A 139 5.62 -1.35 2.09
N GLY A 140 6.71 -0.60 2.22
CA GLY A 140 7.41 -0.42 3.48
C GLY A 140 6.62 0.46 4.45
N PHE A 141 5.95 -0.13 5.43
CA PHE A 141 5.30 0.60 6.52
C PHE A 141 6.16 0.55 7.78
N SER A 142 6.11 1.62 8.58
CA SER A 142 6.76 1.66 9.88
C SER A 142 5.91 2.35 10.93
N LEU A 143 6.11 1.95 12.19
CA LEU A 143 5.60 2.61 13.38
C LEU A 143 6.75 2.79 14.37
N VAL A 144 7.12 4.03 14.64
CA VAL A 144 8.29 4.38 15.44
C VAL A 144 7.88 5.25 16.62
N ILE A 145 8.43 4.96 17.81
CA ILE A 145 8.36 5.86 18.96
C ILE A 145 9.39 6.98 18.74
N MET A 146 8.92 8.22 18.76
CA MET A 146 9.75 9.39 18.49
C MET A 146 10.17 10.08 19.79
N SER A 147 11.28 10.82 19.73
CA SER A 147 11.72 11.74 20.78
C SER A 147 10.67 12.83 21.05
N SER A 148 10.75 13.47 22.22
CA SER A 148 9.79 14.51 22.61
C SER A 148 9.77 15.73 21.68
N ASP A 149 10.86 15.98 20.98
CA ASP A 149 11.04 17.05 20.00
C ASP A 149 10.82 16.63 18.55
N TRP A 150 10.42 15.37 18.30
CA TRP A 150 10.23 14.76 16.99
C TRP A 150 11.47 14.68 16.10
N SER A 151 12.67 14.94 16.64
CA SER A 151 13.91 14.98 15.85
C SER A 151 14.38 13.63 15.33
N GLY A 152 13.91 12.53 15.94
CA GLY A 152 14.26 11.18 15.56
C GLY A 152 13.63 10.13 16.46
N PRO A 153 13.95 8.85 16.26
CA PRO A 153 13.48 7.78 17.14
C PRO A 153 13.87 8.04 18.60
N SER A 154 12.95 7.71 19.51
CA SER A 154 13.20 7.83 20.94
C SER A 154 14.35 6.89 21.38
N PRO A 155 15.32 7.40 22.17
CA PRO A 155 16.36 6.55 22.73
C PRO A 155 15.88 5.62 23.83
N SER A 156 14.65 5.84 24.33
CA SER A 156 14.02 5.06 25.41
C SER A 156 12.60 4.67 25.02
N ASN A 157 12.19 3.49 25.43
CA ASN A 157 10.81 3.00 25.36
C ASN A 157 10.14 2.97 26.75
N THR A 158 10.69 3.69 27.72
CA THR A 158 10.14 3.78 29.08
C THR A 158 9.49 5.15 29.28
N PHE A 159 8.24 5.12 29.70
CA PHE A 159 7.40 6.29 29.93
C PHE A 159 6.76 6.23 31.31
N PHE A 160 6.50 7.36 31.91
CA PHE A 160 5.79 7.49 33.18
C PHE A 160 4.33 7.86 32.93
N LEU A 161 3.45 7.52 33.87
CA LEU A 161 2.06 7.99 33.80
C LEU A 161 2.04 9.53 33.82
N GLY A 162 1.38 10.12 32.84
CA GLY A 162 1.35 11.57 32.61
C GLY A 162 2.29 12.02 31.48
N ASP A 163 3.17 11.15 30.98
CA ASP A 163 3.96 11.46 29.78
C ASP A 163 3.10 11.31 28.51
N LEU A 164 3.47 12.05 27.47
CA LEU A 164 2.96 11.86 26.11
C LEU A 164 3.93 10.99 25.32
N ILE A 165 3.43 9.89 24.78
CA ILE A 165 4.17 9.00 23.90
C ILE A 165 3.99 9.51 22.47
N ASN A 166 5.08 9.96 21.85
CA ASN A 166 5.09 10.40 20.46
C ASN A 166 5.25 9.16 19.54
N LEU A 167 4.33 8.98 18.62
CA LEU A 167 4.32 7.88 17.67
C LEU A 167 4.27 8.43 16.24
N GLN A 168 5.06 7.84 15.36
CA GLN A 168 5.07 8.19 13.95
C GLN A 168 4.81 6.94 13.12
N ALA A 169 3.72 6.96 12.38
CA ALA A 169 3.43 6.00 11.31
C ALA A 169 3.93 6.57 9.99
N SER A 170 4.59 5.76 9.18
CA SER A 170 5.03 6.18 7.86
C SER A 170 4.95 5.05 6.84
N VAL A 171 4.88 5.46 5.56
CA VAL A 171 5.00 4.58 4.40
C VAL A 171 6.19 5.03 3.56
N ASP A 172 6.98 4.08 3.10
CA ASP A 172 8.00 4.35 2.09
C ASP A 172 7.32 4.38 0.72
N SER A 173 7.21 5.57 0.15
CA SER A 173 6.64 5.82 -1.17
C SER A 173 7.67 6.28 -2.19
N THR A 174 8.97 6.07 -1.92
CA THR A 174 10.07 6.58 -2.75
C THR A 174 9.95 6.12 -4.20
N ASN A 175 9.50 4.90 -4.43
CA ASN A 175 9.40 4.26 -5.74
C ASN A 175 7.94 4.12 -6.23
N HIS A 176 6.98 4.66 -5.48
CA HIS A 176 5.55 4.62 -5.78
C HIS A 176 5.01 6.01 -6.13
N GLU A 177 3.80 6.05 -6.70
CA GLU A 177 3.04 7.30 -6.78
C GLU A 177 2.91 7.92 -5.38
N PRO A 178 2.81 9.26 -5.27
CA PRO A 178 2.69 9.91 -3.99
C PRO A 178 1.52 9.37 -3.16
N LEU A 179 1.82 8.80 -2.00
CA LEU A 179 0.87 8.15 -1.11
C LEU A 179 0.61 8.99 0.14
N CYS A 180 -0.66 8.97 0.58
CA CYS A 180 -1.10 9.50 1.86
C CYS A 180 -1.36 8.35 2.83
N VAL A 181 -0.68 8.35 4.00
CA VAL A 181 -0.85 7.33 5.03
C VAL A 181 -1.93 7.73 6.02
N PHE A 182 -2.77 6.77 6.43
CA PHE A 182 -3.79 6.90 7.47
C PHE A 182 -3.61 5.84 8.53
N VAL A 183 -3.94 6.16 9.78
CA VAL A 183 -3.93 5.22 10.90
C VAL A 183 -5.36 4.72 11.12
N ASP A 184 -5.71 3.61 10.49
CA ASP A 184 -7.06 3.04 10.49
C ASP A 184 -7.54 2.64 11.89
N SER A 185 -6.69 1.93 12.61
CA SER A 185 -6.92 1.57 14.01
C SER A 185 -5.62 1.28 14.74
N CYS A 186 -5.61 1.49 16.04
CA CYS A 186 -4.52 1.09 16.93
C CYS A 186 -5.07 0.44 18.20
N VAL A 187 -4.45 -0.67 18.57
CA VAL A 187 -4.79 -1.44 19.76
C VAL A 187 -3.56 -1.60 20.63
N ALA A 188 -3.71 -1.36 21.91
CA ALA A 188 -2.72 -1.67 22.93
C ALA A 188 -3.05 -2.96 23.65
N THR A 189 -2.04 -3.79 23.94
CA THR A 189 -2.15 -5.03 24.72
C THR A 189 -1.02 -5.11 25.77
N PRO A 190 -1.22 -5.77 26.92
CA PRO A 190 -0.18 -5.92 27.96
C PRO A 190 0.85 -7.01 27.62
N GLY A 191 0.76 -7.64 26.48
CA GLY A 191 1.66 -8.69 26.02
C GLY A 191 1.31 -9.14 24.61
N SER A 192 2.14 -9.99 24.02
CA SER A 192 1.95 -10.54 22.67
C SER A 192 0.85 -11.61 22.57
N ASN A 193 0.16 -11.94 23.68
CA ASN A 193 -0.86 -12.98 23.72
C ASN A 193 -2.22 -12.43 23.28
N ALA A 194 -2.83 -13.02 22.26
CA ALA A 194 -4.13 -12.64 21.72
C ALA A 194 -5.30 -12.73 22.74
N SER A 195 -5.13 -13.46 23.86
CA SER A 195 -6.14 -13.57 24.93
C SER A 195 -6.00 -12.50 26.03
N ALA A 196 -5.02 -11.60 25.92
CA ALA A 196 -4.82 -10.51 26.86
C ALA A 196 -5.90 -9.41 26.67
N PRO A 197 -6.23 -8.64 27.72
CA PRO A 197 -7.12 -7.51 27.56
C PRO A 197 -6.55 -6.53 26.50
N ALA A 198 -7.42 -6.07 25.62
CA ALA A 198 -7.06 -5.14 24.54
C ALA A 198 -7.73 -3.78 24.75
N TYR A 199 -7.01 -2.71 24.44
CA TYR A 199 -7.51 -1.34 24.48
C TYR A 199 -7.36 -0.69 23.11
N THR A 200 -8.48 -0.48 22.42
CA THR A 200 -8.51 0.23 21.15
C THR A 200 -8.55 1.73 21.43
N PHE A 201 -7.48 2.44 21.08
CA PHE A 201 -7.38 3.89 21.30
C PHE A 201 -7.54 4.71 20.01
N ILE A 202 -7.33 4.08 18.83
CA ILE A 202 -7.74 4.59 17.52
C ILE A 202 -8.61 3.52 16.87
N GLY A 203 -9.75 3.91 16.30
CA GLY A 203 -10.70 3.01 15.64
C GLY A 203 -11.63 3.74 14.69
N ASN A 204 -12.69 3.11 14.23
CA ASN A 204 -13.68 3.71 13.33
C ASN A 204 -13.05 4.38 12.09
N ASN A 205 -12.06 3.69 11.46
CA ASN A 205 -11.31 4.19 10.30
C ASN A 205 -10.59 5.52 10.58
N GLY A 206 -9.84 5.61 11.69
CA GLY A 206 -8.98 6.75 11.98
C GLY A 206 -9.56 7.79 12.96
N CYS A 207 -10.40 7.37 13.88
CA CYS A 207 -10.88 8.22 14.97
C CYS A 207 -10.07 7.98 16.24
N PHE A 208 -9.46 9.02 16.83
CA PHE A 208 -8.73 8.92 18.09
C PHE A 208 -9.70 8.84 19.27
N LEU A 209 -10.08 7.61 19.64
CA LEU A 209 -11.13 7.36 20.65
C LEU A 209 -10.69 7.67 22.07
N ASP A 210 -9.38 7.55 22.37
CA ASP A 210 -8.84 7.70 23.72
C ASP A 210 -9.21 9.05 24.36
N SER A 211 -8.98 10.16 23.64
CA SER A 211 -9.30 11.49 24.14
C SER A 211 -10.79 11.67 24.43
N LYS A 212 -11.66 11.06 23.63
CA LYS A 212 -13.11 11.09 23.85
C LYS A 212 -13.55 10.25 25.05
N LEU A 213 -12.96 9.06 25.18
CA LEU A 213 -13.34 8.10 26.21
C LEU A 213 -12.79 8.44 27.60
N THR A 214 -11.60 9.05 27.67
CA THR A 214 -10.86 9.25 28.92
C THR A 214 -10.64 10.72 29.26
N GLY A 215 -10.86 11.63 28.32
CA GLY A 215 -10.51 13.05 28.47
C GLY A 215 -9.00 13.30 28.40
N SER A 216 -8.22 12.36 27.85
CA SER A 216 -6.77 12.46 27.67
C SER A 216 -6.38 13.54 26.65
N ASN A 217 -5.07 13.85 26.59
CA ASN A 217 -4.51 14.75 25.58
C ASN A 217 -4.07 14.03 24.31
N SER A 218 -4.48 12.78 24.16
CA SER A 218 -4.14 11.96 23.00
C SER A 218 -4.75 12.53 21.73
N GLN A 219 -3.94 12.68 20.67
CA GLN A 219 -4.37 13.32 19.41
C GLN A 219 -3.45 13.00 18.24
N PHE A 220 -3.96 13.13 17.03
CA PHE A 220 -3.14 13.26 15.84
C PHE A 220 -2.53 14.67 15.78
N MET A 221 -1.30 14.75 15.29
CA MET A 221 -0.63 16.03 15.06
C MET A 221 -1.16 16.67 13.77
N SER A 222 -1.54 17.95 13.87
CA SER A 222 -2.06 18.73 12.73
C SER A 222 -1.31 20.08 12.64
N PRO A 223 -0.91 20.51 11.44
CA PRO A 223 -1.00 19.80 10.15
C PRO A 223 -0.02 18.62 10.02
N ARG A 224 -0.23 17.73 9.04
CA ARG A 224 0.74 16.68 8.71
C ARG A 224 2.08 17.28 8.31
N VAL A 225 3.17 16.62 8.70
CA VAL A 225 4.52 17.02 8.26
C VAL A 225 4.82 16.58 6.82
N ALA A 226 4.23 15.47 6.38
CA ALA A 226 4.26 14.97 5.02
C ALA A 226 3.07 14.02 4.79
N GLN A 227 2.65 13.83 3.55
CA GLN A 227 1.53 12.93 3.24
C GLN A 227 1.86 11.46 3.58
N SER A 228 3.11 11.05 3.39
CA SER A 228 3.60 9.70 3.74
C SER A 228 3.85 9.50 5.24
N VAL A 229 3.56 10.50 6.09
CA VAL A 229 3.84 10.47 7.54
C VAL A 229 2.63 10.94 8.32
N MET A 230 2.22 10.14 9.31
CA MET A 230 1.24 10.55 10.34
C MET A 230 1.88 10.47 11.71
N GLN A 231 1.93 11.62 12.38
CA GLN A 231 2.40 11.75 13.76
C GLN A 231 1.21 11.84 14.71
N PHE A 232 1.31 11.18 15.86
CA PHE A 232 0.27 11.24 16.89
C PHE A 232 0.85 11.06 18.29
N GLN A 233 0.14 11.57 19.28
CA GLN A 233 0.50 11.52 20.69
C GLN A 233 -0.51 10.67 21.44
N LEU A 234 -0.03 9.82 22.35
CA LEU A 234 -0.84 8.99 23.22
C LEU A 234 -0.45 9.27 24.67
N ASP A 235 -1.40 9.63 25.53
CA ASP A 235 -1.18 9.72 26.97
C ASP A 235 -0.76 8.35 27.50
N ALA A 236 0.32 8.30 28.27
CA ALA A 236 0.82 7.07 28.86
C ALA A 236 -0.18 6.51 29.86
N PHE A 237 -0.51 5.22 29.72
CA PHE A 237 -1.46 4.51 30.58
C PHE A 237 -0.92 3.15 31.00
N ARG A 238 -1.61 2.46 31.89
CA ARG A 238 -1.35 1.07 32.26
C ARG A 238 -2.65 0.28 32.35
N PHE A 239 -2.58 -1.00 32.10
CA PHE A 239 -3.72 -1.90 32.29
C PHE A 239 -3.99 -2.11 33.78
N TYR A 240 -5.26 -1.96 34.17
CA TYR A 240 -5.70 -2.16 35.55
C TYR A 240 -5.58 -3.64 35.95
N GLY A 241 -5.14 -3.89 37.18
CA GLY A 241 -5.06 -5.25 37.74
C GLY A 241 -3.88 -6.10 37.23
N LEU A 242 -3.02 -5.57 36.37
CA LEU A 242 -1.84 -6.28 35.88
C LEU A 242 -0.58 -5.79 36.58
N THR A 243 0.34 -6.73 36.84
CA THR A 243 1.67 -6.44 37.44
C THR A 243 2.70 -6.05 36.37
N THR A 244 2.45 -6.41 35.11
CA THR A 244 3.32 -6.04 34.00
C THR A 244 3.05 -4.60 33.58
N SER A 245 4.12 -3.82 33.39
CA SER A 245 4.08 -2.43 32.90
C SER A 245 4.32 -2.33 31.38
N SER A 246 4.58 -3.44 30.71
CA SER A 246 4.84 -3.47 29.28
C SER A 246 3.55 -3.34 28.48
N ILE A 247 3.54 -2.47 27.49
CA ILE A 247 2.43 -2.26 26.55
C ILE A 247 2.96 -2.49 25.13
N PHE A 248 2.23 -3.30 24.37
CA PHE A 248 2.49 -3.54 22.96
C PHE A 248 1.42 -2.79 22.16
N ILE A 249 1.84 -1.97 21.20
CA ILE A 249 0.94 -1.22 20.32
C ILE A 249 1.01 -1.86 18.93
N THR A 250 -0.16 -2.20 18.42
CA THR A 250 -0.34 -2.70 17.05
C THR A 250 -1.29 -1.76 16.32
N CYS A 251 -0.85 -1.24 15.18
CA CYS A 251 -1.66 -0.37 14.34
C CYS A 251 -1.90 -1.00 12.97
N HIS A 252 -3.12 -0.84 12.48
CA HIS A 252 -3.48 -1.04 11.08
C HIS A 252 -3.27 0.27 10.34
N LEU A 253 -2.36 0.28 9.38
CA LEU A 253 -2.09 1.40 8.52
C LEU A 253 -2.67 1.14 7.13
N LYS A 254 -3.12 2.18 6.48
CA LYS A 254 -3.57 2.15 5.08
C LYS A 254 -3.11 3.37 4.33
N VAL A 255 -3.05 3.25 3.01
CA VAL A 255 -2.65 4.35 2.14
C VAL A 255 -3.66 4.57 1.03
N THR A 256 -3.72 5.81 0.56
CA THR A 256 -4.39 6.23 -0.67
C THR A 256 -3.43 7.03 -1.53
N LEU A 257 -3.80 7.29 -2.79
CA LEU A 257 -3.08 8.30 -3.58
C LEU A 257 -3.30 9.68 -2.95
N VAL A 258 -2.25 10.53 -2.96
CA VAL A 258 -2.36 11.93 -2.47
C VAL A 258 -3.42 12.71 -3.24
N SER A 259 -3.69 12.35 -4.49
CA SER A 259 -4.75 12.95 -5.31
C SER A 259 -6.17 12.56 -4.89
N ALA A 260 -6.33 11.53 -4.05
CA ALA A 260 -7.63 11.12 -3.54
C ALA A 260 -8.08 12.05 -2.40
N ASN A 261 -9.35 12.41 -2.40
CA ASN A 261 -9.92 13.18 -1.30
C ASN A 261 -10.04 12.30 -0.03
N VAL A 262 -9.94 12.94 1.14
CA VAL A 262 -10.32 12.32 2.40
C VAL A 262 -11.80 11.96 2.38
N ASP A 263 -12.17 10.85 3.02
CA ASP A 263 -13.53 10.33 3.07
C ASP A 263 -13.78 9.63 4.43
N PRO A 264 -15.00 9.18 4.75
CA PRO A 264 -15.28 8.51 6.02
C PRO A 264 -14.46 7.25 6.31
N LEU A 265 -13.91 6.60 5.29
CA LEU A 265 -13.05 5.43 5.42
C LEU A 265 -11.56 5.77 5.45
N ASN A 266 -11.16 6.92 4.93
CA ASN A 266 -9.76 7.38 4.85
C ASN A 266 -9.65 8.76 5.49
N LYS A 267 -9.48 8.78 6.81
CA LYS A 267 -9.44 9.99 7.64
C LYS A 267 -8.56 9.79 8.87
N ASP A 268 -8.10 10.88 9.47
CA ASP A 268 -7.51 10.91 10.81
C ASP A 268 -8.17 12.03 11.59
N CYS A 269 -8.92 11.69 12.64
CA CYS A 269 -9.75 12.58 13.41
C CYS A 269 -9.38 12.57 14.89
N SER A 270 -9.19 13.76 15.48
CA SER A 270 -8.98 13.95 16.91
C SER A 270 -10.20 14.56 17.57
N TYR A 271 -10.50 14.15 18.81
CA TYR A 271 -11.59 14.72 19.60
C TYR A 271 -11.07 15.80 20.54
N ASN A 272 -11.62 17.00 20.43
CA ASN A 272 -11.36 18.07 21.38
C ASN A 272 -12.41 18.04 22.48
N SER A 273 -12.03 17.64 23.68
CA SER A 273 -12.93 17.51 24.84
C SER A 273 -13.47 18.86 25.32
N ALA A 274 -12.69 19.94 25.19
CA ALA A 274 -13.11 21.27 25.60
C ALA A 274 -14.21 21.85 24.69
N LEU A 275 -14.15 21.52 23.39
CA LEU A 275 -15.14 21.96 22.40
C LEU A 275 -16.22 20.91 22.14
N SER A 276 -16.04 19.69 22.65
CA SER A 276 -16.89 18.52 22.37
C SER A 276 -17.07 18.28 20.87
N GLN A 277 -15.99 18.41 20.11
CA GLN A 277 -15.99 18.31 18.64
C GLN A 277 -14.85 17.46 18.11
N TRP A 278 -15.13 16.77 17.01
CA TRP A 278 -14.13 16.12 16.20
C TRP A 278 -13.51 17.08 15.18
N SER A 279 -12.21 16.95 14.94
CA SER A 279 -11.50 17.70 13.91
C SER A 279 -10.62 16.76 13.08
N SER A 280 -10.65 16.94 11.76
CA SER A 280 -9.80 16.23 10.81
C SER A 280 -8.41 16.88 10.75
N VAL A 281 -7.38 16.05 10.65
CA VAL A 281 -6.01 16.50 10.37
C VAL A 281 -5.92 17.21 9.02
N ASP A 282 -6.69 16.74 8.04
CA ASP A 282 -6.64 17.20 6.65
C ASP A 282 -7.66 18.34 6.34
N GLY A 283 -8.31 18.87 7.37
CA GLY A 283 -9.13 20.09 7.31
C GLY A 283 -10.62 19.88 6.99
N ASP A 284 -11.02 18.75 6.42
CA ASP A 284 -12.45 18.45 6.21
C ASP A 284 -13.04 17.76 7.44
N ASN A 285 -13.63 18.54 8.33
CA ASN A 285 -14.26 18.04 9.56
C ASN A 285 -15.54 17.22 9.30
N ALA A 286 -16.13 17.29 8.12
CA ALA A 286 -17.36 16.56 7.82
C ALA A 286 -17.12 15.03 7.82
N VAL A 287 -15.94 14.58 7.40
CA VAL A 287 -15.57 13.16 7.43
C VAL A 287 -15.49 12.58 8.84
N CYS A 288 -15.27 13.43 9.85
CA CYS A 288 -15.18 13.03 11.25
C CYS A 288 -16.54 12.81 11.93
N SER A 289 -17.66 13.20 11.30
CA SER A 289 -19.01 12.96 11.83
C SER A 289 -19.32 11.48 12.03
N TYR A 290 -18.63 10.61 11.28
CA TYR A 290 -18.74 9.15 11.39
C TYR A 290 -17.96 8.55 12.57
N CYS A 291 -17.18 9.33 13.32
CA CYS A 291 -16.46 8.83 14.49
C CYS A 291 -17.37 8.41 15.64
N ASP A 292 -18.57 8.96 15.72
CA ASP A 292 -19.57 8.67 16.76
C ASP A 292 -20.54 7.55 16.38
N THR A 293 -20.54 7.15 15.11
CA THR A 293 -21.36 6.05 14.60
C THR A 293 -20.48 4.83 14.40
N SER A 294 -20.78 3.71 15.09
CA SER A 294 -20.13 2.43 14.78
C SER A 294 -20.64 1.92 13.43
N CYS A 295 -19.99 2.27 12.35
CA CYS A 295 -20.10 1.51 11.11
C CYS A 295 -19.35 0.19 11.31
N ALA A 296 -20.00 -0.78 11.97
CA ALA A 296 -19.53 -2.16 11.95
C ALA A 296 -19.45 -2.58 10.48
N ASN A 297 -18.28 -3.13 10.09
CA ASN A 297 -17.93 -3.65 8.76
C ASN A 297 -19.13 -3.84 7.83
N PRO A 298 -19.12 -3.22 6.63
CA PRO A 298 -20.14 -3.57 5.64
C PRO A 298 -19.99 -5.07 5.32
N PRO A 299 -21.06 -5.87 5.40
CA PRO A 299 -21.02 -7.21 4.87
C PRO A 299 -20.70 -7.11 3.38
N SER A 300 -19.83 -8.01 2.91
CA SER A 300 -19.43 -8.21 1.51
C SER A 300 -20.46 -7.72 0.51
N LEU A 301 -20.05 -6.81 -0.37
CA LEU A 301 -20.63 -6.46 -1.67
C LEU A 301 -22.04 -7.03 -1.96
N GLN A 302 -23.07 -6.39 -1.45
CA GLN A 302 -24.41 -6.38 -2.01
C GLN A 302 -25.09 -5.07 -1.65
N GLU A 303 -25.30 -4.27 -2.70
CA GLU A 303 -26.27 -3.18 -2.85
C GLU A 303 -26.51 -2.20 -1.68
N GLY A 304 -25.94 -0.98 -1.81
CA GLY A 304 -26.71 0.24 -1.61
C GLY A 304 -27.30 0.49 -0.22
N LEU A 305 -26.51 0.37 0.86
CA LEU A 305 -26.88 1.01 2.13
C LEU A 305 -25.82 2.05 2.49
N TRP A 306 -26.12 3.29 2.17
CA TRP A 306 -25.42 4.44 2.72
C TRP A 306 -25.61 4.43 4.25
N CYS A 307 -24.52 4.53 5.02
CA CYS A 307 -24.64 5.02 6.39
C CYS A 307 -25.30 6.41 6.33
N PRO A 308 -26.42 6.63 7.04
CA PRO A 308 -27.09 7.92 7.03
C PRO A 308 -26.23 8.98 7.72
#